data_68256e78cf533e7c4b617578c246cc85
#
_entry.id   68256e78cf533e7c4b617578c246cc85
#
_cell.length_a   1.000
_cell.length_b   1.000
_cell.length_c   1.000
_cell.angle_alpha   90.00
_cell.angle_beta   90.00
_cell.angle_gamma   90.00
#
_symmetry.space_group_name_H-M   'P 1'
#
loop_
_entity.id
_entity.type
_entity.pdbx_description
1 polymer ?
#
loop_
_entity_poly.entity_id
_entity_poly.type
_entity_poly.pdbx_seq_one_letter_code
_entity_poly.pdbx_strand_id
1 'polypeptide(L)'
;MSRKDYRDITLTEFRELKSVPGSIVVDVREKWEYEEFNEGGLNIPLSEIREKRPLLASYGNIVVVCTNGTRSRVAAMDYCRIPEWSDKNIFHLEGGLLEAE
;
A
#
# COMPACT_ATOMS: atom_id res chain seq x y z
N MET A 1 5.87 18.71 16.15
CA MET A 1 5.46 18.48 14.76
C MET A 1 4.74 17.13 14.65
N SER A 2 3.57 17.15 14.09
CA SER A 2 2.80 15.91 13.95
C SER A 2 3.34 15.11 12.77
N ARG A 3 3.36 13.79 12.95
CA ARG A 3 3.75 12.87 11.89
C ARG A 3 2.51 12.57 11.04
N LYS A 4 2.71 12.44 9.74
CA LYS A 4 1.63 12.04 8.86
C LYS A 4 1.22 10.60 9.19
N ASP A 5 -0.08 10.36 9.25
CA ASP A 5 -0.62 9.03 9.49
C ASP A 5 -1.19 8.45 8.21
N TYR A 6 -1.18 7.12 8.11
CA TYR A 6 -1.91 6.43 7.07
C TYR A 6 -3.38 6.31 7.50
N ARG A 7 -4.24 6.05 6.53
CA ARG A 7 -5.66 5.84 6.77
C ARG A 7 -6.03 4.39 6.50
N ASP A 8 -6.69 3.75 7.45
CA ASP A 8 -7.24 2.40 7.26
C ASP A 8 -8.48 2.50 6.38
N ILE A 9 -8.59 1.60 5.41
CA ILE A 9 -9.74 1.55 4.51
C ILE A 9 -10.31 0.14 4.44
N THR A 10 -11.59 0.07 4.07
CA THR A 10 -12.30 -1.19 3.87
C THR A 10 -12.01 -1.76 2.48
N LEU A 11 -12.40 -3.01 2.26
CA LEU A 11 -12.27 -3.63 0.94
C LEU A 11 -13.06 -2.87 -0.12
N THR A 12 -14.26 -2.38 0.22
CA THR A 12 -15.06 -1.58 -0.70
C THR A 12 -14.35 -0.28 -1.10
N GLU A 13 -13.83 0.45 -0.10
CA GLU A 13 -13.07 1.68 -0.36
C GLU A 13 -11.83 1.39 -1.18
N PHE A 14 -11.15 0.28 -0.90
CA PHE A 14 -9.97 -0.15 -1.65
C PHE A 14 -10.30 -0.33 -3.13
N ARG A 15 -11.39 -1.04 -3.43
CA ARG A 15 -11.78 -1.30 -4.81
C ARG A 15 -12.18 -0.04 -5.56
N GLU A 16 -12.79 0.90 -4.88
CA GLU A 16 -13.11 2.21 -5.46
C GLU A 16 -11.83 3.00 -5.73
N LEU A 17 -10.92 3.02 -4.77
CA LEU A 17 -9.69 3.82 -4.84
C LEU A 17 -8.73 3.32 -5.92
N LYS A 18 -8.72 2.02 -6.22
CA LYS A 18 -7.87 1.44 -7.28
C LYS A 18 -8.04 2.13 -8.62
N SER A 19 -9.24 2.60 -8.93
CA SER A 19 -9.54 3.21 -10.23
C SER A 19 -9.43 4.73 -10.23
N VAL A 20 -9.08 5.34 -9.11
CA VAL A 20 -8.89 6.79 -9.04
C VAL A 20 -7.55 7.16 -9.70
N PRO A 21 -7.54 8.11 -10.65
CA PRO A 21 -6.28 8.53 -11.28
C PRO A 21 -5.26 8.98 -10.24
N GLY A 22 -4.01 8.59 -10.44
CA GLY A 22 -2.94 8.91 -9.51
C GLY A 22 -2.81 7.97 -8.34
N SER A 23 -3.59 6.86 -8.33
CA SER A 23 -3.53 5.85 -7.27
C SER A 23 -2.71 4.65 -7.72
N ILE A 24 -1.98 4.05 -6.78
CA ILE A 24 -1.25 2.82 -7.01
C ILE A 24 -1.45 1.88 -5.83
N VAL A 25 -1.71 0.61 -6.12
CA VAL A 25 -1.76 -0.45 -5.11
C VAL A 25 -0.36 -1.04 -4.98
N VAL A 26 0.12 -1.14 -3.76
CA VAL A 26 1.41 -1.75 -3.46
C VAL A 26 1.17 -2.99 -2.60
N ASP A 27 1.40 -4.15 -3.18
CA ASP A 27 1.27 -5.43 -2.49
C ASP A 27 2.64 -5.78 -1.92
N VAL A 28 2.74 -5.78 -0.59
CA VAL A 28 4.03 -5.99 0.08
C VAL A 28 4.25 -7.43 0.52
N ARG A 29 3.48 -8.35 -0.06
CA ARG A 29 3.67 -9.79 0.16
C ARG A 29 4.87 -10.27 -0.65
N GLU A 30 5.27 -11.52 -0.41
CA GLU A 30 6.31 -12.14 -1.20
C GLU A 30 5.82 -12.39 -2.63
N LYS A 31 6.75 -12.48 -3.57
CA LYS A 31 6.42 -12.65 -4.98
C LYS A 31 5.53 -13.87 -5.22
N TRP A 32 5.83 -15.00 -4.56
CA TRP A 32 5.06 -16.23 -4.74
C TRP A 32 3.60 -16.08 -4.28
N GLU A 33 3.37 -15.29 -3.21
CA GLU A 33 2.01 -15.01 -2.74
C GLU A 33 1.24 -14.20 -3.78
N TYR A 34 1.90 -13.17 -4.32
CA TYR A 34 1.31 -12.30 -5.33
C TYR A 34 0.94 -13.09 -6.59
N GLU A 35 1.80 -14.00 -6.99
CA GLU A 35 1.57 -14.83 -8.19
C GLU A 35 0.41 -15.82 -8.02
N GLU A 36 0.17 -16.28 -6.80
CA GLU A 36 -0.95 -17.18 -6.51
C GLU A 36 -2.29 -16.45 -6.58
N PHE A 37 -2.36 -15.25 -6.03
CA PHE A 37 -3.57 -14.43 -6.01
C PHE A 37 -3.17 -12.98 -5.75
N ASN A 38 -3.78 -12.05 -6.49
CA ASN A 38 -3.56 -10.62 -6.22
C ASN A 38 -4.75 -9.79 -6.70
N GLU A 39 -4.81 -8.57 -6.19
CA GLU A 39 -5.81 -7.58 -6.60
C GLU A 39 -5.19 -6.52 -7.52
N GLY A 40 -4.09 -6.84 -8.18
CA GLY A 40 -3.41 -5.94 -9.09
C GLY A 40 -2.36 -5.07 -8.39
N GLY A 41 -1.87 -4.06 -9.08
CA GLY A 41 -0.88 -3.15 -8.56
C GLY A 41 0.55 -3.66 -8.70
N LEU A 42 1.45 -3.05 -7.95
CA LEU A 42 2.86 -3.43 -7.94
C LEU A 42 3.14 -4.35 -6.77
N ASN A 43 3.87 -5.43 -7.04
CA ASN A 43 4.35 -6.30 -5.97
C ASN A 43 5.74 -5.81 -5.54
N ILE A 44 5.82 -5.27 -4.35
CA ILE A 44 7.08 -4.82 -3.75
C ILE A 44 7.16 -5.46 -2.37
N PRO A 45 7.84 -6.60 -2.24
CA PRO A 45 7.97 -7.28 -0.94
C PRO A 45 8.45 -6.32 0.14
N LEU A 46 7.99 -6.53 1.37
CA LEU A 46 8.31 -5.64 2.49
C LEU A 46 9.80 -5.35 2.62
N SER A 47 10.64 -6.34 2.38
CA SER A 47 12.10 -6.17 2.46
C SER A 47 12.66 -5.21 1.41
N GLU A 48 11.90 -4.89 0.37
CA GLU A 48 12.36 -4.04 -0.74
C GLU A 48 11.67 -2.68 -0.79
N ILE A 49 10.83 -2.35 0.17
CA ILE A 49 10.01 -1.13 0.08
C ILE A 49 10.83 0.16 0.01
N ARG A 50 11.99 0.20 0.69
CA ARG A 50 12.83 1.39 0.69
C ARG A 50 13.60 1.54 -0.62
N GLU A 51 14.10 0.44 -1.14
CA GLU A 51 14.84 0.41 -2.40
C GLU A 51 13.95 0.79 -3.57
N LYS A 52 12.69 0.39 -3.53
CA LYS A 52 11.74 0.58 -4.63
C LYS A 52 10.90 1.85 -4.54
N ARG A 53 11.16 2.73 -3.57
CA ARG A 53 10.43 3.99 -3.43
C ARG A 53 10.31 4.80 -4.72
N PRO A 54 11.34 4.89 -5.57
CA PRO A 54 11.23 5.68 -6.81
C PRO A 54 10.09 5.25 -7.71
N LEU A 55 9.67 3.99 -7.65
CA LEU A 55 8.57 3.49 -8.48
C LEU A 55 7.23 4.13 -8.10
N LEU A 56 7.11 4.69 -6.90
CA LEU A 56 5.88 5.24 -6.37
C LEU A 56 5.84 6.77 -6.39
N ALA A 57 6.96 7.41 -6.77
CA ALA A 57 7.13 8.84 -6.60
C ALA A 57 6.09 9.69 -7.33
N SER A 58 5.60 9.22 -8.48
CA SER A 58 4.64 9.97 -9.29
C SER A 58 3.18 9.82 -8.86
N TYR A 59 2.90 8.95 -7.89
CA TYR A 59 1.51 8.69 -7.47
C TYR A 59 1.16 9.51 -6.24
N GLY A 60 -0.04 10.10 -6.26
CA GLY A 60 -0.54 10.88 -5.13
C GLY A 60 -1.20 10.03 -4.05
N ASN A 61 -1.74 8.89 -4.44
CA ASN A 61 -2.40 7.96 -3.51
C ASN A 61 -1.70 6.61 -3.56
N ILE A 62 -1.21 6.16 -2.42
CA ILE A 62 -0.53 4.88 -2.29
C ILE A 62 -1.35 3.98 -1.36
N VAL A 63 -1.81 2.85 -1.88
CA VAL A 63 -2.64 1.90 -1.13
C VAL A 63 -1.84 0.65 -0.87
N VAL A 64 -1.56 0.36 0.38
CA VAL A 64 -0.68 -0.75 0.76
C VAL A 64 -1.51 -1.94 1.23
N VAL A 65 -1.20 -3.11 0.69
CA VAL A 65 -1.96 -4.34 1.01
C VAL A 65 -1.02 -5.50 1.32
N CYS A 66 -1.51 -6.43 2.13
CA CYS A 66 -0.89 -7.75 2.34
C CYS A 66 -2.00 -8.75 2.69
N THR A 67 -1.64 -9.94 3.13
CA THR A 67 -2.62 -11.00 3.40
C THR A 67 -3.59 -10.64 4.53
N ASN A 68 -3.07 -10.22 5.67
CA ASN A 68 -3.88 -9.97 6.87
C ASN A 68 -3.72 -8.55 7.46
N GLY A 69 -3.01 -7.67 6.78
CA GLY A 69 -2.82 -6.29 7.24
C GLY A 69 -1.56 -6.04 8.08
N THR A 70 -0.84 -7.09 8.50
CA THR A 70 0.33 -6.92 9.37
C THR A 70 1.53 -6.30 8.66
N ARG A 71 1.95 -6.89 7.54
CA ARG A 71 3.09 -6.39 6.76
C ARG A 71 2.78 -5.05 6.11
N SER A 72 1.56 -4.89 5.62
CA SER A 72 1.16 -3.64 4.96
C SER A 72 1.10 -2.47 5.94
N ARG A 73 0.77 -2.71 7.21
CA ARG A 73 0.80 -1.68 8.23
C ARG A 73 2.23 -1.16 8.43
N VAL A 74 3.20 -2.07 8.50
CA VAL A 74 4.60 -1.68 8.65
C VAL A 74 5.05 -0.82 7.47
N ALA A 75 4.70 -1.24 6.26
CA ALA A 75 5.03 -0.47 5.04
C ALA A 75 4.36 0.90 5.04
N ALA A 76 3.08 0.97 5.40
CA ALA A 76 2.34 2.23 5.46
C ALA A 76 2.99 3.19 6.45
N MET A 77 3.40 2.69 7.61
CA MET A 77 4.09 3.51 8.61
C MET A 77 5.42 4.03 8.08
N ASP A 78 6.16 3.20 7.35
CA ASP A 78 7.43 3.62 6.75
C ASP A 78 7.22 4.73 5.72
N TYR A 79 6.23 4.58 4.85
CA TYR A 79 5.92 5.60 3.84
C TYR A 79 5.50 6.93 4.47
N CYS A 80 4.80 6.89 5.60
CA CYS A 80 4.37 8.11 6.29
C CYS A 80 5.53 8.91 6.89
N ARG A 81 6.70 8.30 7.00
CA ARG A 81 7.89 8.94 7.57
C ARG A 81 8.79 9.59 6.52
N ILE A 82 8.42 9.50 5.25
CA ILE A 82 9.21 10.07 4.15
C ILE A 82 8.85 11.55 4.03
N PRO A 83 9.76 12.49 4.34
CA PRO A 83 9.44 13.91 4.30
C PRO A 83 8.96 14.41 2.94
N GLU A 84 9.56 13.89 1.87
CA GLU A 84 9.23 14.28 0.50
C GLU A 84 7.82 13.85 0.09
N TRP A 85 7.19 12.94 0.85
CA TRP A 85 5.86 12.42 0.57
C TRP A 85 4.77 13.01 1.47
N SER A 86 5.04 14.15 2.08
CA SER A 86 4.10 14.76 3.04
C SER A 86 2.75 15.12 2.42
N ASP A 87 2.69 15.32 1.10
CA ASP A 87 1.46 15.64 0.38
C ASP A 87 0.80 14.44 -0.29
N LYS A 88 1.39 13.24 -0.15
CA LYS A 88 0.77 12.01 -0.64
C LYS A 88 -0.21 11.45 0.39
N ASN A 89 -1.21 10.74 -0.09
CA ASN A 89 -2.15 10.04 0.77
C ASN A 89 -1.74 8.57 0.85
N ILE A 90 -1.54 8.08 2.07
CA ILE A 90 -1.15 6.69 2.32
C ILE A 90 -2.35 5.97 2.92
N PHE A 91 -2.77 4.90 2.27
CA PHE A 91 -3.91 4.08 2.70
C PHE A 91 -3.45 2.66 3.01
N HIS A 92 -4.13 2.04 3.92
CA HIS A 92 -3.82 0.68 4.38
C HIS A 92 -5.11 -0.15 4.33
N LEU A 93 -5.09 -1.27 3.61
CA LEU A 93 -6.24 -2.18 3.57
C LEU A 93 -6.29 -2.96 4.88
N GLU A 94 -7.17 -2.54 5.77
CA GLU A 94 -7.36 -3.21 7.05
C GLU A 94 -7.97 -4.59 6.82
N GLY A 95 -7.45 -5.59 7.53
CA GLY A 95 -7.90 -6.97 7.35
C GLY A 95 -7.22 -7.69 6.19
N GLY A 96 -6.64 -6.95 5.26
CA GLY A 96 -5.86 -7.50 4.18
C GLY A 96 -6.66 -8.21 3.09
N LEU A 97 -5.93 -8.90 2.21
CA LEU A 97 -6.52 -9.57 1.05
C LEU A 97 -7.29 -10.84 1.39
N LEU A 98 -7.20 -11.33 2.62
CA LEU A 98 -8.00 -12.49 3.04
C LEU A 98 -9.49 -12.23 2.86
N GLU A 99 -9.94 -10.99 3.02
CA GLU A 99 -11.34 -10.63 2.84
C GLU A 99 -11.77 -10.63 1.37
N ALA A 100 -10.79 -10.54 0.45
CA ALA A 100 -11.07 -10.50 -0.98
C ALA A 100 -11.19 -11.88 -1.62
N GLU A 101 -10.70 -12.90 -0.95
CA GLU A 101 -10.71 -14.28 -1.47
C GLU A 101 -12.09 -14.92 -1.40
#